data_a36e54ba58ff2ef1bc399591827de253
#
_entry.id   a36e54ba58ff2ef1bc399591827de253
#
_cell.length_a   1.000
_cell.length_b   1.000
_cell.length_c   1.000
_cell.angle_alpha   90.00
_cell.angle_beta   90.00
_cell.angle_gamma   90.00
#
_symmetry.space_group_name_H-M   'P 1'
#
loop_
_entity.id
_entity.type
_entity.pdbx_description
1 polymer ?
#
loop_
_entity_poly.entity_id
_entity_poly.type
_entity_poly.pdbx_seq_one_letter_code
_entity_poly.pdbx_strand_id
1 'polypeptide(L)'
;NRPENVTVASTGERADLFSSVLSREIINKPYPWWHPNYLGAWLTNNIQLALTSFDYDVHKSAWADVAKAAEEFNDPGNFTTFIGYEYTTSTEVEGGNLHRNVIFNSSNAPIRPWTRIDSLNPEDLWTWMDSLRDNGVDSLAMPHNSNGSNGQMFEVETFRGNPISKEYSEKRMRNEPVVEMTQVKGTSDTHPLLSPDDEWADFEIMDKRVGSRPPTY
;
A
#
# COMPACT_ATOMS: atom_id res chain seq x y z
N ASN A 1 -0.52 0.73 -30.38
CA ASN A 1 0.80 0.88 -29.79
C ASN A 1 0.59 1.33 -28.37
N ARG A 2 0.56 0.38 -27.48
CA ARG A 2 0.82 0.67 -26.09
C ARG A 2 2.21 1.26 -26.08
N PRO A 3 2.46 2.41 -25.51
CA PRO A 3 3.83 2.81 -25.25
C PRO A 3 4.39 1.66 -24.39
N GLU A 4 5.37 0.97 -24.90
CA GLU A 4 6.01 -0.18 -24.27
C GLU A 4 6.60 0.18 -22.91
N ASN A 5 6.62 1.47 -22.63
CA ASN A 5 7.14 2.11 -21.44
C ASN A 5 6.06 2.84 -20.65
N VAL A 6 4.82 2.46 -20.77
CA VAL A 6 3.90 2.82 -19.71
C VAL A 6 4.25 2.04 -18.49
N THR A 7 5.34 2.28 -18.08
CA THR A 7 5.52 2.10 -16.73
C THR A 7 5.03 3.36 -16.08
N VAL A 8 3.90 3.39 -15.81
CA VAL A 8 3.63 3.73 -14.49
C VAL A 8 4.68 3.02 -13.68
N ALA A 9 5.41 3.71 -12.93
CA ALA A 9 6.48 3.23 -12.11
C ALA A 9 6.19 1.88 -11.48
N SER A 10 5.04 1.47 -11.55
CA SER A 10 4.54 0.21 -11.09
C SER A 10 3.85 -0.58 -12.17
N THR A 11 3.68 -0.05 -13.33
CA THR A 11 2.86 -0.60 -14.35
C THR A 11 3.55 -0.49 -15.62
N GLY A 12 3.35 -0.54 -16.67
CA GLY A 12 4.05 -0.44 -17.89
C GLY A 12 4.89 -1.68 -18.13
N GLU A 13 6.14 -1.51 -18.38
CA GLU A 13 7.05 -2.60 -18.68
C GLU A 13 7.02 -3.72 -17.66
N ARG A 14 6.84 -3.38 -16.36
CA ARG A 14 6.73 -4.40 -15.33
C ARG A 14 5.44 -5.16 -15.35
N ALA A 15 4.34 -4.50 -15.62
CA ALA A 15 3.07 -5.20 -15.80
C ALA A 15 3.15 -6.13 -17.02
N ASP A 16 3.78 -5.69 -18.08
CA ASP A 16 3.98 -6.51 -19.28
C ASP A 16 5.01 -7.61 -19.03
N LEU A 17 6.08 -7.33 -18.28
CA LEU A 17 7.04 -8.34 -17.85
C LEU A 17 6.38 -9.38 -16.94
N PHE A 18 5.60 -8.94 -15.98
CA PHE A 18 4.82 -9.81 -15.08
C PHE A 18 3.84 -10.66 -15.87
N SER A 19 3.10 -10.06 -16.78
CA SER A 19 2.16 -10.74 -17.64
C SER A 19 2.85 -11.74 -18.57
N SER A 20 4.00 -11.39 -19.13
CA SER A 20 4.77 -12.27 -20.00
C SER A 20 5.40 -13.45 -19.26
N VAL A 21 5.91 -13.22 -18.05
CA VAL A 21 6.44 -14.27 -17.18
C VAL A 21 5.32 -15.19 -16.72
N LEU A 22 4.20 -14.62 -16.28
CA LEU A 22 3.04 -15.40 -15.86
C LEU A 22 2.51 -16.26 -17.00
N SER A 23 2.38 -15.70 -18.20
CA SER A 23 1.89 -16.43 -19.37
C SER A 23 2.82 -17.60 -19.75
N ARG A 24 4.13 -17.37 -19.75
CA ARG A 24 5.10 -18.43 -20.03
C ARG A 24 5.08 -19.54 -18.97
N GLU A 25 5.04 -19.14 -17.71
CA GLU A 25 5.03 -20.07 -16.59
C GLU A 25 3.73 -20.90 -16.56
N ILE A 26 2.59 -20.30 -16.86
CA ILE A 26 1.31 -21.00 -16.94
C ILE A 26 1.27 -21.97 -18.12
N ILE A 27 1.72 -21.56 -19.29
CA ILE A 27 1.64 -22.37 -20.52
C ILE A 27 2.60 -23.55 -20.48
N ASN A 28 3.77 -23.40 -19.87
CA ASN A 28 4.84 -24.39 -19.92
C ASN A 28 4.91 -25.32 -18.70
N LYS A 29 3.99 -25.22 -17.76
CA LYS A 29 4.00 -26.09 -16.58
C LYS A 29 3.04 -27.28 -16.74
N PRO A 30 3.44 -28.44 -16.24
CA PRO A 30 2.67 -29.70 -16.40
C PRO A 30 1.48 -29.81 -15.44
N TYR A 31 1.27 -28.88 -14.52
CA TYR A 31 0.16 -28.90 -13.56
C TYR A 31 -0.60 -27.57 -13.52
N PRO A 32 -1.84 -27.63 -13.03
CA PRO A 32 -2.69 -26.44 -12.97
C PRO A 32 -2.05 -25.31 -12.16
N TRP A 33 -2.29 -24.07 -12.56
CA TRP A 33 -1.74 -22.87 -11.94
C TRP A 33 -2.09 -22.73 -10.43
N TRP A 34 -3.14 -23.35 -9.96
CA TRP A 34 -3.53 -23.38 -8.53
C TRP A 34 -2.78 -24.44 -7.70
N HIS A 35 -1.93 -25.25 -8.30
CA HIS A 35 -1.19 -26.25 -7.55
C HIS A 35 -0.25 -25.60 -6.55
N PRO A 36 -0.25 -26.00 -5.25
CA PRO A 36 0.52 -25.33 -4.20
C PRO A 36 2.01 -25.18 -4.51
N ASN A 37 2.63 -26.19 -5.09
CA ASN A 37 4.06 -26.15 -5.45
C ASN A 37 4.33 -25.15 -6.58
N TYR A 38 3.41 -25.02 -7.52
CA TYR A 38 3.51 -24.05 -8.60
C TYR A 38 3.34 -22.62 -8.08
N LEU A 39 2.32 -22.39 -7.25
CA LEU A 39 2.05 -21.08 -6.69
C LEU A 39 3.22 -20.60 -5.82
N GLY A 40 3.78 -21.48 -4.99
CA GLY A 40 4.94 -21.14 -4.16
C GLY A 40 6.17 -20.78 -5.00
N ALA A 41 6.50 -21.60 -6.00
CA ALA A 41 7.61 -21.31 -6.92
C ALA A 41 7.38 -20.04 -7.72
N TRP A 42 6.15 -19.82 -8.18
CA TRP A 42 5.78 -18.63 -8.91
C TRP A 42 5.94 -17.37 -8.05
N LEU A 43 5.42 -17.36 -6.83
CA LEU A 43 5.55 -16.23 -5.91
C LEU A 43 7.01 -15.88 -5.63
N THR A 44 7.82 -16.90 -5.31
CA THR A 44 9.25 -16.71 -5.01
C THR A 44 10.00 -16.16 -6.22
N ASN A 45 9.83 -16.76 -7.39
CA ASN A 45 10.53 -16.34 -8.60
C ASN A 45 10.09 -14.96 -9.08
N ASN A 46 8.82 -14.61 -8.96
CA ASN A 46 8.33 -13.31 -9.42
C ASN A 46 8.68 -12.19 -8.46
N ILE A 47 8.75 -12.43 -7.16
CA ILE A 47 9.25 -11.44 -6.20
C ILE A 47 10.73 -11.15 -6.52
N GLN A 48 11.53 -12.17 -6.71
CA GLN A 48 12.94 -12.00 -7.06
C GLN A 48 13.10 -11.26 -8.40
N LEU A 49 12.32 -11.62 -9.41
CA LEU A 49 12.33 -10.95 -10.71
C LEU A 49 11.88 -9.50 -10.60
N ALA A 50 10.82 -9.21 -9.83
CA ALA A 50 10.35 -7.86 -9.59
C ALA A 50 11.42 -7.00 -8.90
N LEU A 51 12.11 -7.55 -7.91
CA LEU A 51 13.19 -6.85 -7.22
C LEU A 51 14.39 -6.57 -8.12
N THR A 52 14.75 -7.53 -8.98
CA THR A 52 15.90 -7.39 -9.91
C THR A 52 15.59 -6.55 -11.15
N SER A 53 14.31 -6.43 -11.51
CA SER A 53 13.85 -5.68 -12.70
C SER A 53 13.34 -4.27 -12.35
N PHE A 54 13.46 -3.85 -11.09
CA PHE A 54 12.97 -2.54 -10.68
C PHE A 54 13.88 -1.44 -11.22
N ASP A 55 13.36 -0.64 -12.14
CA ASP A 55 14.04 0.51 -12.70
C ASP A 55 13.73 1.76 -11.86
N TYR A 56 14.70 2.15 -11.04
CA TYR A 56 14.57 3.32 -10.17
C TYR A 56 14.49 4.64 -10.94
N ASP A 57 15.08 4.75 -12.12
CA ASP A 57 15.05 5.98 -12.89
C ASP A 57 13.70 6.16 -13.58
N VAL A 58 13.13 5.08 -14.11
CA VAL A 58 11.75 5.08 -14.60
C VAL A 58 10.76 5.41 -13.46
N HIS A 59 10.97 4.84 -12.27
CA HIS A 59 10.14 5.13 -11.10
C HIS A 59 10.20 6.61 -10.69
N LYS A 60 11.39 7.20 -10.64
CA LYS A 60 11.57 8.64 -10.38
C LYS A 60 10.90 9.50 -11.43
N SER A 61 11.05 9.15 -12.72
CA SER A 61 10.44 9.89 -13.81
C SER A 61 8.91 9.88 -13.70
N ALA A 62 8.31 8.72 -13.50
CA ALA A 62 6.88 8.61 -13.34
C ALA A 62 6.36 9.35 -12.08
N TRP A 63 7.12 9.33 -10.99
CA TRP A 63 6.80 10.11 -9.80
C TRP A 63 6.87 11.61 -10.05
N ALA A 64 7.87 12.07 -10.79
CA ALA A 64 7.99 13.48 -11.19
C ALA A 64 6.79 13.92 -12.05
N ASP A 65 6.30 13.06 -12.94
CA ASP A 65 5.10 13.33 -13.74
C ASP A 65 3.83 13.42 -12.87
N VAL A 66 3.70 12.57 -11.85
CA VAL A 66 2.60 12.64 -10.87
C VAL A 66 2.64 13.96 -10.10
N ALA A 67 3.81 14.33 -9.56
CA ALA A 67 3.98 15.58 -8.83
C ALA A 67 3.69 16.79 -9.71
N LYS A 68 4.21 16.79 -10.95
CA LYS A 68 3.95 17.85 -11.92
C LYS A 68 2.46 17.96 -12.26
N ALA A 69 1.78 16.85 -12.50
CA ALA A 69 0.35 16.86 -12.80
C ALA A 69 -0.47 17.42 -11.61
N ALA A 70 -0.12 17.04 -10.38
CA ALA A 70 -0.77 17.60 -9.21
C ALA A 70 -0.62 19.13 -9.16
N GLU A 71 0.57 19.68 -9.39
CA GLU A 71 0.82 21.12 -9.40
C GLU A 71 0.11 21.82 -10.56
N GLU A 72 0.12 21.24 -11.75
CA GLU A 72 -0.50 21.79 -12.96
C GLU A 72 -2.01 21.96 -12.82
N PHE A 73 -2.68 21.06 -12.12
CA PHE A 73 -4.13 21.10 -11.90
C PHE A 73 -4.53 21.72 -10.55
N ASN A 74 -3.58 22.17 -9.76
CA ASN A 74 -3.87 22.84 -8.49
C ASN A 74 -4.32 24.29 -8.75
N ASP A 75 -5.60 24.56 -8.56
CA ASP A 75 -6.22 25.88 -8.67
C ASP A 75 -6.89 26.25 -7.34
N PRO A 76 -6.13 26.80 -6.38
CA PRO A 76 -6.64 27.09 -5.04
C PRO A 76 -7.91 27.94 -5.03
N GLY A 77 -8.94 27.45 -4.39
CA GLY A 77 -10.26 28.06 -4.34
C GLY A 77 -11.28 27.48 -5.34
N ASN A 78 -10.82 26.83 -6.41
CA ASN A 78 -11.64 26.13 -7.38
C ASN A 78 -11.42 24.61 -7.33
N PHE A 79 -10.17 24.18 -7.40
CA PHE A 79 -9.79 22.77 -7.36
C PHE A 79 -8.46 22.59 -6.64
N THR A 80 -8.48 21.88 -5.53
CA THR A 80 -7.28 21.59 -4.74
C THR A 80 -6.76 20.20 -5.03
N THR A 81 -5.48 20.10 -5.35
CA THR A 81 -4.76 18.83 -5.53
C THR A 81 -3.68 18.66 -4.49
N PHE A 82 -3.33 17.41 -4.22
CA PHE A 82 -2.21 17.04 -3.37
C PHE A 82 -1.28 16.10 -4.11
N ILE A 83 0.02 16.26 -3.90
CA ILE A 83 0.99 15.24 -4.30
C ILE A 83 0.86 14.11 -3.29
N GLY A 84 0.64 12.90 -3.77
CA GLY A 84 0.47 11.75 -2.91
C GLY A 84 0.61 10.42 -3.65
N TYR A 85 0.70 9.33 -2.89
CA TYR A 85 0.78 7.98 -3.42
C TYR A 85 0.28 6.97 -2.38
N GLU A 86 0.02 5.75 -2.81
CA GLU A 86 -0.28 4.65 -1.92
C GLU A 86 0.98 3.83 -1.60
N TYR A 87 1.33 3.78 -0.32
CA TYR A 87 2.27 2.80 0.20
C TYR A 87 1.54 1.47 0.37
N THR A 88 1.62 0.64 -0.66
CA THR A 88 0.92 -0.64 -0.77
C THR A 88 1.78 -1.75 -0.18
N THR A 89 1.55 -2.14 1.07
CA THR A 89 2.26 -3.21 1.75
C THR A 89 1.32 -4.18 2.45
N SER A 90 1.83 -5.35 2.80
CA SER A 90 1.10 -6.39 3.51
C SER A 90 2.08 -7.25 4.31
N THR A 91 1.58 -7.94 5.33
CA THR A 91 2.38 -8.95 6.02
C THR A 91 2.62 -10.16 5.11
N GLU A 92 3.78 -10.80 5.27
CA GLU A 92 4.16 -11.96 4.44
C GLU A 92 3.34 -13.20 4.74
N VAL A 93 3.01 -13.43 6.01
CA VAL A 93 2.46 -14.70 6.50
C VAL A 93 0.95 -14.79 6.30
N GLU A 94 0.22 -13.72 6.57
CA GLU A 94 -1.25 -13.73 6.56
C GLU A 94 -1.86 -12.82 5.50
N GLY A 95 -1.05 -12.02 4.83
CA GLY A 95 -1.49 -11.11 3.79
C GLY A 95 -2.40 -10.00 4.30
N GLY A 96 -2.24 -9.61 5.58
CA GLY A 96 -2.98 -8.50 6.17
C GLY A 96 -2.67 -7.19 5.46
N ASN A 97 -3.72 -6.44 5.14
CA ASN A 97 -3.60 -5.15 4.47
C ASN A 97 -2.96 -4.12 5.41
N LEU A 98 -1.81 -3.59 5.04
CA LEU A 98 -1.11 -2.52 5.75
C LEU A 98 -0.94 -1.27 4.87
N HIS A 99 -1.85 -1.05 3.94
CA HIS A 99 -1.81 0.06 2.98
C HIS A 99 -2.02 1.41 3.65
N ARG A 100 -1.33 2.45 3.15
CA ARG A 100 -1.47 3.85 3.56
C ARG A 100 -1.41 4.76 2.36
N ASN A 101 -2.29 5.75 2.31
CA ASN A 101 -2.11 6.88 1.42
C ASN A 101 -1.15 7.87 2.08
N VAL A 102 -0.05 8.19 1.40
CA VAL A 102 0.90 9.21 1.84
C VAL A 102 0.64 10.48 1.05
N ILE A 103 0.41 11.58 1.75
CA ILE A 103 0.05 12.87 1.18
C ILE A 103 1.04 13.92 1.68
N PHE A 104 1.58 14.73 0.75
CA PHE A 104 2.48 15.84 1.05
C PHE A 104 1.71 17.15 1.15
N ASN A 105 2.11 18.00 2.07
CA ASN A 105 1.42 19.27 2.34
C ASN A 105 1.86 20.43 1.44
N SER A 106 2.78 20.19 0.53
CA SER A 106 3.34 21.22 -0.37
C SER A 106 3.81 20.61 -1.68
N SER A 107 4.17 21.47 -2.64
CA SER A 107 4.82 21.08 -3.90
C SER A 107 6.24 20.53 -3.74
N ASN A 108 6.82 20.67 -2.55
CA ASN A 108 8.13 20.10 -2.24
C ASN A 108 7.98 18.63 -1.85
N ALA A 109 8.00 17.75 -2.84
CA ALA A 109 7.92 16.31 -2.66
C ALA A 109 9.30 15.65 -2.80
N PRO A 110 9.52 14.46 -2.24
CA PRO A 110 10.79 13.73 -2.39
C PRO A 110 11.03 13.33 -3.85
N ILE A 111 12.28 13.08 -4.20
CA ILE A 111 12.69 12.68 -5.57
C ILE A 111 12.01 11.37 -6.00
N ARG A 112 11.69 10.50 -5.05
CA ARG A 112 10.90 9.29 -5.24
C ARG A 112 10.13 8.94 -3.97
N PRO A 113 8.99 8.26 -4.08
CA PRO A 113 8.27 7.77 -2.92
C PRO A 113 9.00 6.58 -2.26
N TRP A 114 8.82 6.43 -0.96
CA TRP A 114 9.18 5.22 -0.22
C TRP A 114 8.12 4.14 -0.45
N THR A 115 8.52 2.96 -0.88
CA THR A 115 7.59 1.92 -1.29
C THR A 115 7.85 0.60 -0.57
N ARG A 116 6.98 -0.39 -0.77
CA ARG A 116 7.21 -1.76 -0.29
C ARG A 116 8.53 -2.39 -0.78
N ILE A 117 9.15 -1.86 -1.83
CA ILE A 117 10.45 -2.32 -2.31
C ILE A 117 11.56 -1.86 -1.37
N ASP A 118 11.37 -0.74 -0.69
CA ASP A 118 12.29 -0.23 0.32
C ASP A 118 12.10 -0.97 1.65
N SER A 119 10.86 -1.13 2.10
CA SER A 119 10.51 -1.92 3.29
C SER A 119 9.05 -2.34 3.26
N LEU A 120 8.73 -3.48 3.86
CA LEU A 120 7.36 -3.91 4.15
C LEU A 120 6.85 -3.34 5.48
N ASN A 121 7.76 -2.89 6.34
CA ASN A 121 7.44 -2.38 7.68
C ASN A 121 6.97 -0.92 7.62
N PRO A 122 5.73 -0.60 8.02
CA PRO A 122 5.24 0.77 8.08
C PRO A 122 6.03 1.70 9.02
N GLU A 123 6.71 1.15 10.02
CA GLU A 123 7.53 1.95 10.94
C GLU A 123 8.77 2.53 10.26
N ASP A 124 9.27 1.86 9.22
CA ASP A 124 10.35 2.36 8.39
C ASP A 124 9.86 3.50 7.48
N LEU A 125 8.60 3.43 6.99
CA LEU A 125 7.94 4.54 6.31
C LEU A 125 7.87 5.77 7.22
N TRP A 126 7.45 5.62 8.49
CA TRP A 126 7.40 6.75 9.43
C TRP A 126 8.78 7.33 9.70
N THR A 127 9.81 6.48 9.77
CA THR A 127 11.20 6.95 9.93
C THR A 127 11.65 7.79 8.73
N TRP A 128 11.31 7.35 7.54
CA TRP A 128 11.58 8.11 6.31
C TRP A 128 10.79 9.42 6.28
N MET A 129 9.50 9.43 6.65
CA MET A 129 8.69 10.66 6.71
C MET A 129 9.24 11.66 7.73
N ASP A 130 9.70 11.19 8.90
CA ASP A 130 10.36 12.04 9.89
C ASP A 130 11.64 12.66 9.32
N SER A 131 12.46 11.89 8.58
CA SER A 131 13.67 12.42 7.94
C SER A 131 13.37 13.43 6.86
N LEU A 132 12.26 13.32 6.16
CA LEU A 132 11.79 14.34 5.21
C LEU A 132 11.37 15.61 5.92
N ARG A 133 10.64 15.48 7.03
CA ARG A 133 10.17 16.61 7.86
C ARG A 133 11.33 17.41 8.42
N ASP A 134 12.41 16.75 8.86
CA ASP A 134 13.64 17.39 9.29
C ASP A 134 14.30 18.22 8.18
N ASN A 135 13.99 17.93 6.92
CA ASN A 135 14.44 18.66 5.73
C ASN A 135 13.36 19.57 5.11
N GLY A 136 12.30 19.85 5.86
CA GLY A 136 11.25 20.80 5.46
C GLY A 136 10.20 20.23 4.50
N VAL A 137 10.13 18.91 4.33
CA VAL A 137 9.10 18.24 3.55
C VAL A 137 8.13 17.54 4.50
N ASP A 138 6.99 18.15 4.76
CA ASP A 138 5.99 17.58 5.65
C ASP A 138 4.97 16.72 4.91
N SER A 139 4.49 15.68 5.59
CA SER A 139 3.54 14.73 5.05
C SER A 139 2.75 14.03 6.14
N LEU A 140 1.65 13.42 5.77
CA LEU A 140 0.91 12.48 6.60
C LEU A 140 0.70 11.17 5.84
N ALA A 141 0.56 10.09 6.59
CA ALA A 141 0.09 8.81 6.07
C ALA A 141 -1.28 8.48 6.66
N MET A 142 -2.17 7.96 5.83
CA MET A 142 -3.53 7.60 6.20
C MET A 142 -3.73 6.10 6.00
N PRO A 143 -3.70 5.30 7.06
CA PRO A 143 -4.08 3.90 6.99
C PRO A 143 -5.49 3.75 6.45
N HIS A 144 -5.69 2.81 5.53
CA HIS A 144 -6.98 2.55 4.95
C HIS A 144 -7.25 1.06 4.81
N ASN A 145 -8.52 0.70 4.72
CA ASN A 145 -8.99 -0.67 4.56
C ASN A 145 -8.48 -1.59 5.69
N SER A 146 -8.50 -1.10 6.92
CA SER A 146 -8.05 -1.86 8.10
C SER A 146 -8.93 -3.08 8.41
N ASN A 147 -10.19 -3.09 7.95
CA ASN A 147 -11.05 -4.27 7.95
C ASN A 147 -10.47 -5.45 7.14
N GLY A 148 -9.55 -5.19 6.24
CA GLY A 148 -8.80 -6.20 5.48
C GLY A 148 -7.43 -6.55 6.07
N SER A 149 -7.08 -6.05 7.25
CA SER A 149 -5.74 -6.21 7.82
C SER A 149 -5.57 -7.46 8.70
N ASN A 150 -6.60 -8.23 8.97
CA ASN A 150 -6.60 -9.31 9.96
C ASN A 150 -6.18 -8.83 11.37
N GLY A 151 -6.55 -7.60 11.75
CA GLY A 151 -6.15 -6.96 13.00
C GLY A 151 -4.75 -6.32 13.00
N GLN A 152 -3.94 -6.62 12.00
CA GLN A 152 -2.51 -6.25 11.96
C GLN A 152 -2.25 -4.75 11.76
N MET A 153 -3.23 -3.99 11.27
CA MET A 153 -3.09 -2.53 11.13
C MET A 153 -2.93 -1.82 12.48
N PHE A 154 -3.56 -2.34 13.53
CA PHE A 154 -3.62 -1.73 14.85
C PHE A 154 -3.30 -2.72 15.97
N GLU A 155 -2.31 -3.57 15.76
CA GLU A 155 -1.80 -4.48 16.79
C GLU A 155 -1.22 -3.71 18.00
N VAL A 156 -1.20 -4.38 19.13
CA VAL A 156 -0.61 -3.87 20.40
C VAL A 156 0.90 -4.10 20.47
N GLU A 157 1.48 -4.56 19.38
CA GLU A 157 2.91 -4.79 19.20
C GLU A 157 3.41 -4.05 17.97
N THR A 158 4.73 -3.82 17.93
CA THR A 158 5.39 -3.28 16.73
C THR A 158 5.40 -4.32 15.62
N PHE A 159 5.66 -3.91 14.39
CA PHE A 159 5.81 -4.83 13.24
C PHE A 159 6.83 -5.97 13.50
N ARG A 160 7.75 -5.78 14.43
CA ARG A 160 8.77 -6.78 14.82
C ARG A 160 8.41 -7.56 16.08
N GLY A 161 7.18 -7.44 16.59
CA GLY A 161 6.70 -8.17 17.76
C GLY A 161 7.20 -7.63 19.10
N ASN A 162 7.62 -6.37 19.18
CA ASN A 162 7.98 -5.75 20.45
C ASN A 162 6.78 -5.00 21.04
N PRO A 163 6.64 -4.88 22.37
CA PRO A 163 5.60 -4.07 22.98
C PRO A 163 5.64 -2.61 22.49
N ILE A 164 4.47 -2.02 22.31
CA ILE A 164 4.33 -0.60 21.95
C ILE A 164 4.86 0.26 23.11
N SER A 165 5.76 1.18 22.77
CA SER A 165 6.27 2.20 23.70
C SER A 165 5.56 3.56 23.50
N LYS A 166 5.80 4.48 24.41
CA LYS A 166 5.35 5.87 24.28
C LYS A 166 5.93 6.51 23.02
N GLU A 167 7.21 6.31 22.76
CA GLU A 167 7.93 6.85 21.59
C GLU A 167 7.34 6.31 20.28
N TYR A 168 7.00 5.02 20.25
CA TYR A 168 6.28 4.44 19.12
C TYR A 168 4.93 5.15 18.87
N SER A 169 4.15 5.33 19.94
CA SER A 169 2.83 5.96 19.85
C SER A 169 2.93 7.41 19.37
N GLU A 170 3.86 8.17 19.92
CA GLU A 170 4.11 9.57 19.51
C GLU A 170 4.57 9.66 18.05
N LYS A 171 5.45 8.75 17.62
CA LYS A 171 5.90 8.66 16.23
C LYS A 171 4.74 8.32 15.29
N ARG A 172 3.92 7.33 15.65
CA ARG A 172 2.77 6.93 14.86
C ARG A 172 1.75 8.07 14.75
N MET A 173 1.35 8.67 15.87
CA MET A 173 0.40 9.80 15.88
C MET A 173 0.86 11.00 15.04
N ARG A 174 2.15 11.27 15.00
CA ARG A 174 2.72 12.34 14.17
C ARG A 174 2.63 12.02 12.68
N ASN A 175 2.82 10.76 12.30
CA ASN A 175 2.86 10.33 10.90
C ASN A 175 1.51 9.82 10.39
N GLU A 176 0.67 9.24 11.26
CA GLU A 176 -0.67 8.71 10.96
C GLU A 176 -1.73 9.39 11.84
N PRO A 177 -1.98 10.70 11.65
CA PRO A 177 -2.91 11.46 12.51
C PRO A 177 -4.39 11.16 12.21
N VAL A 178 -4.68 10.51 11.10
CA VAL A 178 -6.03 10.15 10.63
C VAL A 178 -6.05 8.73 10.09
N VAL A 179 -7.24 8.13 10.08
CA VAL A 179 -7.51 6.80 9.53
C VAL A 179 -8.79 6.83 8.72
N GLU A 180 -8.83 6.05 7.64
CA GLU A 180 -10.06 5.85 6.87
C GLU A 180 -11.04 4.97 7.64
N MET A 181 -12.29 5.41 7.74
CA MET A 181 -13.35 4.69 8.45
C MET A 181 -14.09 3.72 7.54
N THR A 182 -14.38 4.11 6.29
CA THR A 182 -15.12 3.29 5.34
C THR A 182 -14.73 3.59 3.90
N GLN A 183 -14.92 2.61 3.03
CA GLN A 183 -14.72 2.71 1.59
C GLN A 183 -15.56 1.66 0.85
N VAL A 184 -15.46 1.58 -0.49
CA VAL A 184 -16.14 0.57 -1.32
C VAL A 184 -15.82 -0.89 -0.97
N LYS A 185 -14.75 -1.13 -0.21
CA LYS A 185 -14.36 -2.45 0.30
C LYS A 185 -14.81 -2.69 1.74
N GLY A 186 -15.74 -1.89 2.26
CA GLY A 186 -16.38 -2.04 3.54
C GLY A 186 -15.90 -1.10 4.63
N THR A 187 -16.59 -1.13 5.75
CA THR A 187 -16.31 -0.33 6.93
C THR A 187 -15.18 -0.92 7.77
N SER A 188 -14.47 -0.05 8.47
CA SER A 188 -13.39 -0.41 9.41
C SER A 188 -13.65 0.05 10.85
N ASP A 189 -14.82 0.65 11.14
CA ASP A 189 -15.09 1.26 12.44
C ASP A 189 -15.91 0.37 13.38
N THR A 190 -16.80 -0.48 12.85
CA THR A 190 -17.67 -1.31 13.67
C THR A 190 -17.95 -2.68 13.05
N HIS A 191 -18.47 -3.59 13.88
CA HIS A 191 -18.93 -4.90 13.46
C HIS A 191 -19.97 -5.41 14.47
N PRO A 192 -21.05 -6.11 14.05
CA PRO A 192 -22.12 -6.59 14.96
C PRO A 192 -21.61 -7.44 16.14
N LEU A 193 -20.51 -8.18 15.95
CA LEU A 193 -19.90 -8.97 17.03
C LEU A 193 -19.22 -8.12 18.11
N LEU A 194 -18.79 -6.91 17.75
CA LEU A 194 -18.09 -5.98 18.65
C LEU A 194 -19.02 -4.91 19.22
N SER A 195 -20.08 -4.57 18.48
CA SER A 195 -21.03 -3.52 18.81
C SER A 195 -22.46 -4.05 18.67
N PRO A 196 -22.89 -5.03 19.51
CA PRO A 196 -24.18 -5.73 19.34
C PRO A 196 -25.40 -4.83 19.57
N ASP A 197 -25.24 -3.71 20.28
CA ASP A 197 -26.29 -2.75 20.57
C ASP A 197 -26.36 -1.59 19.56
N ASP A 198 -25.50 -1.59 18.54
CA ASP A 198 -25.49 -0.60 17.47
C ASP A 198 -26.31 -1.13 16.28
N GLU A 199 -27.45 -0.51 16.01
CA GLU A 199 -28.35 -0.89 14.91
C GLU A 199 -27.73 -0.74 13.51
N TRP A 200 -26.60 -0.02 13.39
CA TRP A 200 -25.89 0.21 12.15
C TRP A 200 -24.58 -0.58 12.05
N ALA A 201 -24.28 -1.43 13.02
CA ALA A 201 -23.02 -2.17 13.06
C ALA A 201 -22.84 -3.14 11.88
N ASP A 202 -23.90 -3.49 11.17
CA ASP A 202 -23.86 -4.32 9.95
C ASP A 202 -23.82 -3.53 8.65
N PHE A 203 -23.80 -2.18 8.73
CA PHE A 203 -23.77 -1.33 7.54
C PHE A 203 -22.41 -1.36 6.86
N GLU A 204 -22.40 -1.57 5.54
CA GLU A 204 -21.20 -1.60 4.70
C GLU A 204 -20.13 -2.62 5.13
N ILE A 205 -20.53 -3.71 5.80
CA ILE A 205 -19.60 -4.80 6.11
C ILE A 205 -19.11 -5.46 4.80
N MET A 206 -17.80 -5.68 4.71
CA MET A 206 -17.21 -6.46 3.64
C MET A 206 -17.37 -7.96 3.93
N ASP A 207 -18.36 -8.59 3.34
CA ASP A 207 -18.63 -10.03 3.46
C ASP A 207 -17.74 -10.90 2.58
N LYS A 208 -17.03 -10.30 1.60
CA LYS A 208 -16.11 -10.98 0.68
C LYS A 208 -14.87 -10.14 0.43
N ARG A 209 -13.73 -10.76 0.61
CA ARG A 209 -12.44 -10.13 0.35
C ARG A 209 -12.06 -10.25 -1.14
N VAL A 210 -11.83 -9.12 -1.81
CA VAL A 210 -11.37 -9.11 -3.20
C VAL A 210 -9.91 -9.54 -3.26
N GLY A 211 -9.64 -10.70 -3.88
CA GLY A 211 -8.28 -11.15 -4.18
C GLY A 211 -7.53 -11.85 -3.05
N SER A 212 -8.16 -12.20 -1.95
CA SER A 212 -7.53 -12.93 -0.85
C SER A 212 -8.48 -13.84 -0.07
N ARG A 213 -7.99 -14.47 1.00
CA ARG A 213 -8.77 -15.36 1.85
C ARG A 213 -10.02 -14.70 2.42
N PRO A 214 -11.08 -15.47 2.73
CA PRO A 214 -12.22 -14.92 3.47
C PRO A 214 -11.75 -14.22 4.74
N PRO A 215 -12.46 -13.16 5.18
CA PRO A 215 -12.18 -12.56 6.47
C PRO A 215 -12.19 -13.65 7.57
N THR A 216 -11.15 -13.71 8.36
CA THR A 216 -11.16 -14.50 9.60
C THR A 216 -11.57 -13.56 10.70
N TYR A 217 -12.79 -13.74 11.17
CA TYR A 217 -13.30 -13.06 12.36
C TYR A 217 -12.86 -13.81 13.61
#